data_6a17f1e060f88a50d77246fdcb4aec76
#
_entry.id   6a17f1e060f88a50d77246fdcb4aec76
#
_cell.length_a   1.000
_cell.length_b   1.000
_cell.length_c   1.000
_cell.angle_alpha   90.00
_cell.angle_beta   90.00
_cell.angle_gamma   90.00
#
_symmetry.space_group_name_H-M   'P 1'
#
loop_
_entity.id
_entity.type
_entity.pdbx_description
1 polymer ?
#
loop_
_entity_poly.entity_id
_entity_poly.type
_entity_poly.pdbx_seq_one_letter_code
_entity_poly.pdbx_strand_id
1 'polypeptide(L)'
;MAADPLLGRLREGVAVLDLALPEPPLEAMLAYLRLLERWNRAYNLSAIRDPEEMLQRHLLDSLSILPYVEGDTLLDVGSGAGLPGIPLALARPGLTVTLLDSNGKKQRFTRQVALELGLSRLRFAQARLDRYQPGYTFDTVVSRAFAALGDYVPDALRLCRPGGRVLAMKGRLPEDELVALPHGLRQCDRIALHVPGVDAQRHLLAWTAPAVSATEEANP
;
A
#
# COMPACT_ATOMS: atom_id res chain seq x y z
N MET A 1 32.52 -6.23 -8.83
CA MET A 1 31.71 -5.14 -8.23
C MET A 1 31.37 -5.59 -6.81
N ALA A 2 31.64 -4.77 -5.78
CA ALA A 2 31.22 -5.09 -4.43
C ALA A 2 29.68 -5.18 -4.40
N ALA A 3 29.14 -6.20 -3.74
CA ALA A 3 27.67 -6.32 -3.56
C ALA A 3 27.16 -5.11 -2.77
N ASP A 4 26.00 -4.56 -3.17
CA ASP A 4 25.38 -3.46 -2.43
C ASP A 4 24.98 -3.95 -1.02
N PRO A 5 25.50 -3.36 0.06
CA PRO A 5 25.20 -3.79 1.43
C PRO A 5 23.69 -3.79 1.73
N LEU A 6 22.94 -2.84 1.14
CA LEU A 6 21.47 -2.78 1.31
C LEU A 6 20.76 -3.98 0.67
N LEU A 7 21.33 -4.58 -0.37
CA LEU A 7 20.71 -5.77 -0.99
C LEU A 7 20.75 -6.98 -0.03
N GLY A 8 21.87 -7.18 0.67
CA GLY A 8 21.97 -8.20 1.71
C GLY A 8 20.93 -7.99 2.81
N ARG A 9 20.82 -6.74 3.33
CA ARG A 9 19.84 -6.37 4.34
C ARG A 9 18.39 -6.53 3.89
N LEU A 10 18.07 -6.15 2.65
CA LEU A 10 16.73 -6.34 2.09
C LEU A 10 16.40 -7.82 1.98
N ARG A 11 17.34 -8.65 1.55
CA ARG A 11 17.18 -10.10 1.43
C ARG A 11 16.92 -10.75 2.80
N GLU A 12 17.70 -10.37 3.82
CA GLU A 12 17.49 -10.82 5.20
C GLU A 12 16.11 -10.40 5.72
N GLY A 13 15.72 -9.14 5.54
CA GLY A 13 14.43 -8.63 5.97
C GLY A 13 13.25 -9.34 5.29
N VAL A 14 13.34 -9.60 3.99
CA VAL A 14 12.33 -10.35 3.23
C VAL A 14 12.21 -11.80 3.74
N ALA A 15 13.33 -12.44 4.06
CA ALA A 15 13.33 -13.78 4.66
C ALA A 15 12.68 -13.80 6.06
N VAL A 16 12.92 -12.78 6.90
CA VAL A 16 12.25 -12.63 8.21
C VAL A 16 10.73 -12.43 8.06
N LEU A 17 10.28 -11.80 6.97
CA LEU A 17 8.85 -11.67 6.64
C LEU A 17 8.25 -12.95 6.04
N ASP A 18 9.02 -14.03 5.94
CA ASP A 18 8.61 -15.30 5.31
C ASP A 18 8.12 -15.11 3.86
N LEU A 19 8.79 -14.23 3.13
CA LEU A 19 8.50 -13.96 1.72
C LEU A 19 9.57 -14.56 0.81
N ALA A 20 9.14 -15.33 -0.20
CA ALA A 20 10.02 -15.93 -1.20
C ALA A 20 10.09 -15.02 -2.44
N LEU A 21 10.88 -13.93 -2.38
CA LEU A 21 11.08 -13.02 -3.51
C LEU A 21 12.40 -13.36 -4.23
N PRO A 22 12.40 -13.50 -5.57
CA PRO A 22 13.62 -13.66 -6.36
C PRO A 22 14.44 -12.37 -6.39
N GLU A 23 15.67 -12.44 -6.89
CA GLU A 23 16.62 -11.32 -6.91
C GLU A 23 16.16 -10.10 -7.70
N PRO A 24 15.60 -10.22 -8.95
CA PRO A 24 15.27 -9.05 -9.76
C PRO A 24 14.30 -8.05 -9.10
N PRO A 25 13.22 -8.47 -8.42
CA PRO A 25 12.39 -7.58 -7.59
C PRO A 25 13.15 -6.84 -6.50
N LEU A 26 14.10 -7.49 -5.81
CA LEU A 26 14.87 -6.87 -4.72
C LEU A 26 15.79 -5.78 -5.27
N GLU A 27 16.46 -6.02 -6.37
CA GLU A 27 17.28 -5.03 -7.07
C GLU A 27 16.43 -3.83 -7.54
N ALA A 28 15.24 -4.09 -8.10
CA ALA A 28 14.31 -3.06 -8.52
C ALA A 28 13.79 -2.22 -7.34
N MET A 29 13.55 -2.82 -6.18
CA MET A 29 13.20 -2.11 -4.95
C MET A 29 14.32 -1.17 -4.48
N LEU A 30 15.58 -1.58 -4.54
CA LEU A 30 16.70 -0.69 -4.23
C LEU A 30 16.84 0.43 -5.27
N ALA A 31 16.62 0.14 -6.54
CA ALA A 31 16.59 1.17 -7.58
C ALA A 31 15.48 2.20 -7.30
N TYR A 32 14.29 1.75 -6.88
CA TYR A 32 13.21 2.63 -6.43
C TYR A 32 13.64 3.50 -5.23
N LEU A 33 14.30 2.94 -4.20
CA LEU A 33 14.78 3.75 -3.06
C LEU A 33 15.78 4.82 -3.49
N ARG A 34 16.72 4.51 -4.40
CA ARG A 34 17.67 5.49 -4.94
C ARG A 34 16.97 6.60 -5.72
N LEU A 35 15.92 6.27 -6.48
CA LEU A 35 15.06 7.26 -7.13
C LEU A 35 14.37 8.15 -6.10
N LEU A 36 13.77 7.54 -5.07
CA LEU A 36 13.09 8.28 -4.01
C LEU A 36 14.06 9.22 -3.27
N GLU A 37 15.24 8.75 -2.91
CA GLU A 37 16.29 9.58 -2.27
C GLU A 37 16.65 10.78 -3.16
N ARG A 38 16.92 10.55 -4.45
CA ARG A 38 17.29 11.61 -5.41
C ARG A 38 16.19 12.67 -5.52
N TRP A 39 14.93 12.24 -5.68
CA TRP A 39 13.78 13.13 -5.81
C TRP A 39 13.42 13.83 -4.50
N ASN A 40 13.64 13.18 -3.37
CA ASN A 40 13.33 13.70 -2.04
C ASN A 40 14.13 14.96 -1.69
N ARG A 41 15.31 15.13 -2.31
CA ARG A 41 16.15 16.36 -2.17
C ARG A 41 15.43 17.62 -2.68
N ALA A 42 14.57 17.47 -3.70
CA ALA A 42 13.87 18.60 -4.34
C ALA A 42 12.40 18.71 -3.95
N TYR A 43 11.72 17.60 -3.63
CA TYR A 43 10.26 17.55 -3.57
C TYR A 43 9.69 17.19 -2.19
N ASN A 44 10.52 16.85 -1.19
CA ASN A 44 10.08 16.43 0.15
C ASN A 44 8.98 15.35 0.11
N LEU A 45 9.25 14.26 -0.58
CA LEU A 45 8.33 13.13 -0.77
C LEU A 45 8.21 12.27 0.49
N SER A 46 9.28 12.20 1.29
CA SER A 46 9.37 11.45 2.55
C SER A 46 10.17 12.28 3.58
N ALA A 47 9.78 12.15 4.86
CA ALA A 47 10.57 12.69 5.97
C ALA A 47 11.83 11.86 6.25
N ILE A 48 11.84 10.58 5.87
CA ILE A 48 12.96 9.66 6.06
C ILE A 48 14.00 9.91 4.98
N ARG A 49 15.27 10.04 5.38
CA ARG A 49 16.39 10.36 4.48
C ARG A 49 17.53 9.35 4.55
N ASP A 50 17.65 8.63 5.66
CA ASP A 50 18.65 7.58 5.83
C ASP A 50 18.25 6.36 4.99
N PRO A 51 19.16 5.80 4.15
CA PRO A 51 18.83 4.69 3.25
C PRO A 51 18.44 3.40 3.97
N GLU A 52 19.05 3.12 5.13
CA GLU A 52 18.73 1.95 5.95
C GLU A 52 17.32 2.10 6.56
N GLU A 53 17.00 3.27 7.09
CA GLU A 53 15.68 3.58 7.60
C GLU A 53 14.62 3.56 6.49
N MET A 54 14.95 4.01 5.27
CA MET A 54 14.08 3.89 4.11
C MET A 54 13.82 2.42 3.72
N LEU A 55 14.85 1.57 3.77
CA LEU A 55 14.69 0.14 3.52
C LEU A 55 13.69 -0.47 4.51
N GLN A 56 13.87 -0.21 5.80
CA GLN A 56 13.03 -0.78 6.86
C GLN A 56 11.59 -0.22 6.81
N ARG A 57 11.45 1.11 6.86
CA ARG A 57 10.16 1.81 7.03
C ARG A 57 9.42 2.08 5.72
N HIS A 58 10.05 1.86 4.57
CA HIS A 58 9.37 1.97 3.28
C HIS A 58 9.22 0.62 2.60
N LEU A 59 10.31 -0.14 2.40
CA LEU A 59 10.20 -1.43 1.70
C LEU A 59 9.64 -2.53 2.59
N LEU A 60 10.30 -2.84 3.71
CA LEU A 60 9.89 -3.96 4.56
C LEU A 60 8.53 -3.71 5.20
N ASP A 61 8.24 -2.48 5.63
CA ASP A 61 6.91 -2.07 6.11
C ASP A 61 5.83 -2.29 5.04
N SER A 62 6.09 -1.93 3.78
CA SER A 62 5.15 -2.18 2.67
C SER A 62 5.00 -3.67 2.35
N LEU A 63 6.08 -4.44 2.39
CA LEU A 63 6.07 -5.87 2.10
C LEU A 63 5.40 -6.69 3.19
N SER A 64 5.38 -6.22 4.45
CA SER A 64 4.75 -6.91 5.57
C SER A 64 3.26 -7.20 5.36
N ILE A 65 2.60 -6.47 4.47
CA ILE A 65 1.19 -6.68 4.15
C ILE A 65 0.96 -7.51 2.87
N LEU A 66 2.01 -7.92 2.17
CA LEU A 66 1.88 -8.69 0.92
C LEU A 66 1.03 -9.97 1.07
N PRO A 67 1.11 -10.74 2.19
CA PRO A 67 0.27 -11.92 2.40
C PRO A 67 -1.24 -11.62 2.50
N TYR A 68 -1.61 -10.37 2.78
CA TYR A 68 -3.01 -9.95 2.95
C TYR A 68 -3.59 -9.29 1.70
N VAL A 69 -2.78 -9.14 0.64
CA VAL A 69 -3.21 -8.60 -0.65
C VAL A 69 -3.86 -9.71 -1.46
N GLU A 70 -5.15 -9.61 -1.69
CA GLU A 70 -5.94 -10.57 -2.45
C GLU A 70 -6.24 -10.08 -3.87
N GLY A 71 -6.49 -11.01 -4.79
CA GLY A 71 -6.86 -10.73 -6.18
C GLY A 71 -5.73 -10.12 -7.02
N ASP A 72 -6.06 -9.55 -8.17
CA ASP A 72 -5.09 -9.07 -9.17
C ASP A 72 -5.12 -7.56 -9.38
N THR A 73 -6.03 -6.86 -8.68
CA THR A 73 -6.18 -5.41 -8.75
C THR A 73 -6.11 -4.78 -7.35
N LEU A 74 -5.25 -3.77 -7.20
CA LEU A 74 -5.04 -3.05 -5.95
C LEU A 74 -5.19 -1.54 -6.16
N LEU A 75 -5.92 -0.88 -5.26
CA LEU A 75 -5.95 0.58 -5.13
C LEU A 75 -5.13 1.00 -3.91
N ASP A 76 -4.08 1.78 -4.12
CA ASP A 76 -3.28 2.41 -3.06
C ASP A 76 -3.76 3.85 -2.85
N VAL A 77 -4.45 4.09 -1.74
CA VAL A 77 -5.10 5.37 -1.40
C VAL A 77 -4.16 6.27 -0.62
N GLY A 78 -3.96 7.49 -1.14
CA GLY A 78 -2.98 8.40 -0.57
C GLY A 78 -1.56 7.88 -0.78
N SER A 79 -1.29 7.30 -1.93
CA SER A 79 -0.07 6.55 -2.24
C SER A 79 1.23 7.33 -2.02
N GLY A 80 1.18 8.65 -2.00
CA GLY A 80 2.35 9.46 -1.72
C GLY A 80 3.50 9.21 -2.69
N ALA A 81 4.62 8.75 -2.16
CA ALA A 81 5.76 8.31 -2.94
C ALA A 81 5.55 6.94 -3.61
N GLY A 82 4.33 6.40 -3.60
CA GLY A 82 4.01 5.07 -4.13
C GLY A 82 4.11 3.96 -3.09
N LEU A 83 3.82 4.27 -1.83
CA LEU A 83 3.95 3.34 -0.70
C LEU A 83 2.57 3.08 -0.04
N PRO A 84 2.14 1.82 0.04
CA PRO A 84 2.88 0.59 -0.22
C PRO A 84 2.85 0.07 -1.67
N GLY A 85 2.13 0.73 -2.58
CA GLY A 85 1.77 0.21 -3.91
C GLY A 85 2.94 -0.19 -4.80
N ILE A 86 4.03 0.61 -4.88
CA ILE A 86 5.19 0.29 -5.72
C ILE A 86 5.96 -0.94 -5.21
N PRO A 87 6.33 -1.05 -3.91
CA PRO A 87 6.93 -2.29 -3.40
C PRO A 87 6.06 -3.54 -3.64
N LEU A 88 4.74 -3.43 -3.48
CA LEU A 88 3.81 -4.53 -3.75
C LEU A 88 3.78 -4.91 -5.24
N ALA A 89 3.77 -3.93 -6.15
CA ALA A 89 3.84 -4.17 -7.60
C ALA A 89 5.15 -4.84 -8.02
N LEU A 90 6.28 -4.46 -7.40
CA LEU A 90 7.59 -5.09 -7.63
C LEU A 90 7.64 -6.52 -7.09
N ALA A 91 7.06 -6.76 -5.91
CA ALA A 91 7.02 -8.10 -5.30
C ALA A 91 6.07 -9.05 -6.04
N ARG A 92 5.03 -8.52 -6.69
CA ARG A 92 3.98 -9.31 -7.37
C ARG A 92 3.74 -8.74 -8.79
N PRO A 93 4.55 -9.11 -9.79
CA PRO A 93 4.50 -8.53 -11.14
C PRO A 93 3.16 -8.70 -11.87
N GLY A 94 2.33 -9.67 -11.46
CA GLY A 94 0.97 -9.87 -11.96
C GLY A 94 -0.05 -8.86 -11.44
N LEU A 95 0.26 -8.16 -10.35
CA LEU A 95 -0.65 -7.23 -9.69
C LEU A 95 -0.78 -5.93 -10.48
N THR A 96 -1.99 -5.53 -10.81
CA THR A 96 -2.30 -4.20 -11.36
C THR A 96 -2.55 -3.24 -10.21
N VAL A 97 -1.68 -2.25 -10.04
CA VAL A 97 -1.77 -1.29 -8.93
C VAL A 97 -2.18 0.08 -9.44
N THR A 98 -3.25 0.63 -8.88
CA THR A 98 -3.65 2.03 -9.10
C THR A 98 -3.17 2.88 -7.93
N LEU A 99 -2.32 3.86 -8.21
CA LEU A 99 -1.81 4.81 -7.23
C LEU A 99 -2.72 6.05 -7.23
N LEU A 100 -3.51 6.23 -6.17
CA LEU A 100 -4.40 7.37 -5.99
C LEU A 100 -3.78 8.37 -5.02
N ASP A 101 -3.51 9.59 -5.48
CA ASP A 101 -3.09 10.72 -4.63
C ASP A 101 -3.55 12.04 -5.25
N SER A 102 -4.02 12.98 -4.44
CA SER A 102 -4.44 14.31 -4.92
C SER A 102 -3.26 15.22 -5.27
N ASN A 103 -2.04 14.91 -4.81
CA ASN A 103 -0.85 15.72 -5.00
C ASN A 103 -0.14 15.41 -6.33
N GLY A 104 -0.24 16.32 -7.29
CA GLY A 104 0.36 16.17 -8.61
C GLY A 104 1.90 16.05 -8.60
N LYS A 105 2.61 16.57 -7.58
CA LYS A 105 4.08 16.39 -7.46
C LYS A 105 4.42 14.94 -7.15
N LYS A 106 3.66 14.31 -6.24
CA LYS A 106 3.81 12.89 -5.89
C LYS A 106 3.48 11.99 -7.08
N GLN A 107 2.41 12.30 -7.81
CA GLN A 107 2.03 11.58 -9.03
C GLN A 107 3.11 11.68 -10.13
N ARG A 108 3.79 12.80 -10.29
CA ARG A 108 4.92 12.92 -11.23
C ARG A 108 6.07 12.00 -10.87
N PHE A 109 6.41 11.93 -9.58
CA PHE A 109 7.45 11.03 -9.09
C PHE A 109 7.11 9.57 -9.38
N THR A 110 5.91 9.11 -9.02
CA THR A 110 5.52 7.70 -9.22
C THR A 110 5.44 7.32 -10.70
N ARG A 111 5.04 8.24 -11.59
CA ARG A 111 5.10 8.04 -13.05
C ARG A 111 6.54 7.89 -13.55
N GLN A 112 7.47 8.69 -13.03
CA GLN A 112 8.90 8.57 -13.37
C GLN A 112 9.45 7.22 -12.91
N VAL A 113 9.10 6.76 -11.71
CA VAL A 113 9.48 5.43 -11.22
C VAL A 113 8.96 4.35 -12.15
N ALA A 114 7.69 4.42 -12.55
CA ALA A 114 7.09 3.44 -13.46
C ALA A 114 7.85 3.36 -14.79
N LEU A 115 8.24 4.50 -15.34
CA LEU A 115 9.01 4.59 -16.57
C LEU A 115 10.42 3.99 -16.42
N GLU A 116 11.15 4.39 -15.38
CA GLU A 116 12.53 3.95 -15.16
C GLU A 116 12.64 2.45 -14.80
N LEU A 117 11.64 1.91 -14.08
CA LEU A 117 11.62 0.50 -13.68
C LEU A 117 10.75 -0.41 -14.56
N GLY A 118 10.17 0.12 -15.63
CA GLY A 118 9.36 -0.68 -16.57
C GLY A 118 8.05 -1.24 -15.98
N LEU A 119 7.43 -0.54 -15.01
CA LEU A 119 6.25 -1.01 -14.29
C LEU A 119 4.96 -0.76 -15.10
N SER A 120 4.73 -1.55 -16.14
CA SER A 120 3.63 -1.37 -17.09
C SER A 120 2.24 -1.58 -16.51
N ARG A 121 2.13 -2.26 -15.35
CA ARG A 121 0.85 -2.51 -14.66
C ARG A 121 0.50 -1.45 -13.61
N LEU A 122 1.31 -0.39 -13.44
CA LEU A 122 0.92 0.76 -12.64
C LEU A 122 -0.09 1.64 -13.38
N ARG A 123 -1.11 2.06 -12.65
CA ARG A 123 -2.11 3.05 -13.05
C ARG A 123 -2.03 4.25 -12.11
N PHE A 124 -2.45 5.40 -12.57
CA PHE A 124 -2.30 6.65 -11.83
C PHE A 124 -3.61 7.43 -11.85
N ALA A 125 -4.10 7.78 -10.67
CA ALA A 125 -5.28 8.61 -10.50
C ALA A 125 -4.96 9.82 -9.63
N GLN A 126 -5.15 11.02 -10.17
CA GLN A 126 -4.99 12.26 -9.41
C GLN A 126 -6.34 12.76 -8.95
N ALA A 127 -6.79 12.31 -7.80
CA ALA A 127 -8.07 12.70 -7.20
C ALA A 127 -8.03 12.56 -5.68
N ARG A 128 -9.02 13.14 -5.01
CA ARG A 128 -9.35 12.81 -3.62
C ARG A 128 -10.17 11.52 -3.58
N LEU A 129 -10.05 10.73 -2.51
CA LEU A 129 -10.74 9.45 -2.35
C LEU A 129 -12.27 9.60 -2.48
N ASP A 130 -12.84 10.59 -1.79
CA ASP A 130 -14.27 10.90 -1.78
C ASP A 130 -14.86 11.22 -3.17
N ARG A 131 -14.01 11.65 -4.11
CA ARG A 131 -14.41 12.02 -5.50
C ARG A 131 -13.96 11.03 -6.55
N TYR A 132 -13.24 9.98 -6.16
CA TYR A 132 -12.72 9.01 -7.11
C TYR A 132 -13.80 8.01 -7.52
N GLN A 133 -14.16 8.00 -8.80
CA GLN A 133 -15.20 7.17 -9.41
C GLN A 133 -14.66 6.52 -10.69
N PRO A 134 -13.91 5.41 -10.58
CA PRO A 134 -13.26 4.77 -11.73
C PRO A 134 -14.21 4.00 -12.66
N GLY A 135 -15.47 3.76 -12.24
CA GLY A 135 -16.42 2.92 -12.98
C GLY A 135 -16.18 1.39 -12.83
N TYR A 136 -15.26 0.98 -11.97
CA TYR A 136 -14.95 -0.41 -11.63
C TYR A 136 -14.48 -0.51 -10.17
N THR A 137 -14.38 -1.73 -9.66
CA THR A 137 -13.97 -2.02 -8.29
C THR A 137 -12.63 -2.74 -8.25
N PHE A 138 -12.00 -2.76 -7.08
CA PHE A 138 -10.69 -3.39 -6.84
C PHE A 138 -10.84 -4.63 -5.96
N ASP A 139 -9.94 -5.61 -6.12
CA ASP A 139 -9.87 -6.78 -5.24
C ASP A 139 -9.37 -6.39 -3.85
N THR A 140 -8.37 -5.52 -3.80
CA THR A 140 -7.81 -4.97 -2.55
C THR A 140 -7.73 -3.45 -2.63
N VAL A 141 -8.17 -2.78 -1.57
CA VAL A 141 -7.97 -1.33 -1.37
C VAL A 141 -7.11 -1.15 -0.13
N VAL A 142 -5.98 -0.46 -0.25
CA VAL A 142 -5.04 -0.25 0.85
C VAL A 142 -4.76 1.23 1.08
N SER A 143 -4.49 1.60 2.32
CA SER A 143 -3.90 2.90 2.65
C SER A 143 -2.83 2.77 3.72
N ARG A 144 -1.83 3.68 3.67
CA ARG A 144 -0.80 3.83 4.70
C ARG A 144 -0.76 5.26 5.19
N ALA A 145 -0.91 5.46 6.52
CA ALA A 145 -0.86 6.79 7.15
C ALA A 145 -1.78 7.83 6.47
N PHE A 146 -2.89 7.39 5.91
CA PHE A 146 -3.93 8.23 5.35
C PHE A 146 -4.90 8.68 6.47
N ALA A 147 -5.92 9.44 6.17
CA ALA A 147 -6.91 10.04 7.07
C ALA A 147 -7.40 9.13 8.23
N ALA A 148 -8.26 9.65 9.09
CA ALA A 148 -8.95 8.85 10.10
C ALA A 148 -9.74 7.70 9.46
N LEU A 149 -9.96 6.62 10.21
CA LEU A 149 -10.68 5.44 9.70
C LEU A 149 -12.10 5.79 9.22
N GLY A 150 -12.76 6.75 9.89
CA GLY A 150 -14.09 7.22 9.50
C GLY A 150 -14.14 7.83 8.09
N ASP A 151 -13.06 8.48 7.66
CA ASP A 151 -12.96 9.10 6.34
C ASP A 151 -12.47 8.11 5.27
N TYR A 152 -11.79 7.03 5.69
CA TYR A 152 -11.19 6.06 4.78
C TYR A 152 -12.09 4.87 4.49
N VAL A 153 -12.56 4.19 5.55
CA VAL A 153 -13.18 2.86 5.43
C VAL A 153 -14.44 2.87 4.57
N PRO A 154 -15.39 3.81 4.73
CA PRO A 154 -16.61 3.83 3.90
C PRO A 154 -16.30 3.98 2.40
N ASP A 155 -15.43 4.91 2.04
CA ASP A 155 -15.05 5.15 0.65
C ASP A 155 -14.20 4.02 0.06
N ALA A 156 -13.33 3.40 0.88
CA ALA A 156 -12.55 2.24 0.47
C ALA A 156 -13.45 1.02 0.19
N LEU A 157 -14.46 0.78 1.03
CA LEU A 157 -15.44 -0.28 0.82
C LEU A 157 -16.26 -0.05 -0.46
N ARG A 158 -16.65 1.19 -0.76
CA ARG A 158 -17.35 1.55 -2.02
C ARG A 158 -16.53 1.21 -3.27
N LEU A 159 -15.20 1.30 -3.18
CA LEU A 159 -14.27 1.03 -4.27
C LEU A 159 -13.80 -0.43 -4.31
N CYS A 160 -14.07 -1.20 -3.28
CA CYS A 160 -13.72 -2.60 -3.17
C CYS A 160 -14.83 -3.48 -3.75
N ARG A 161 -14.47 -4.55 -4.49
CA ARG A 161 -15.46 -5.52 -4.95
C ARG A 161 -16.10 -6.27 -3.78
N PRO A 162 -17.30 -6.81 -3.94
CA PRO A 162 -17.88 -7.70 -2.95
C PRO A 162 -16.93 -8.87 -2.63
N GLY A 163 -16.75 -9.15 -1.34
CA GLY A 163 -15.79 -10.15 -0.84
C GLY A 163 -14.32 -9.78 -0.97
N GLY A 164 -13.98 -8.59 -1.49
CA GLY A 164 -12.61 -8.10 -1.54
C GLY A 164 -12.13 -7.53 -0.20
N ARG A 165 -10.87 -7.08 -0.14
CA ARG A 165 -10.21 -6.66 1.11
C ARG A 165 -9.97 -5.16 1.16
N VAL A 166 -10.30 -4.53 2.29
CA VAL A 166 -9.93 -3.15 2.61
C VAL A 166 -8.91 -3.19 3.75
N LEU A 167 -7.74 -2.62 3.51
CA LEU A 167 -6.57 -2.70 4.38
C LEU A 167 -6.15 -1.30 4.85
N ALA A 168 -5.98 -1.09 6.16
CA ALA A 168 -5.45 0.13 6.73
C ALA A 168 -4.19 -0.14 7.56
N MET A 169 -3.04 0.35 7.07
CA MET A 169 -1.77 0.26 7.80
C MET A 169 -1.68 1.38 8.83
N LYS A 170 -1.54 1.01 10.09
CA LYS A 170 -1.43 1.93 11.23
C LYS A 170 -0.18 1.62 12.06
N GLY A 171 0.37 2.64 12.72
CA GLY A 171 1.42 2.44 13.71
C GLY A 171 0.84 1.77 14.96
N ARG A 172 0.25 2.56 15.84
CA ARG A 172 -0.50 2.04 16.99
C ARG A 172 -1.93 1.69 16.59
N LEU A 173 -2.52 0.74 17.33
CA LEU A 173 -3.92 0.38 17.16
C LEU A 173 -4.79 1.62 17.51
N PRO A 174 -5.60 2.14 16.58
CA PRO A 174 -6.35 3.37 16.77
C PRO A 174 -7.73 3.06 17.41
N GLU A 175 -7.76 2.68 18.67
CA GLU A 175 -8.98 2.24 19.37
C GLU A 175 -10.08 3.31 19.33
N ASP A 176 -9.73 4.58 19.52
CA ASP A 176 -10.69 5.69 19.48
C ASP A 176 -11.32 5.85 18.09
N GLU A 177 -10.51 5.69 17.02
CA GLU A 177 -11.01 5.74 15.66
C GLU A 177 -11.94 4.54 15.36
N LEU A 178 -11.59 3.35 15.86
CA LEU A 178 -12.41 2.14 15.70
C LEU A 178 -13.77 2.27 16.41
N VAL A 179 -13.79 2.79 17.63
CA VAL A 179 -15.03 3.03 18.38
C VAL A 179 -15.91 4.09 17.70
N ALA A 180 -15.30 5.08 17.05
CA ALA A 180 -16.01 6.15 16.34
C ALA A 180 -16.63 5.69 15.01
N LEU A 181 -16.22 4.51 14.47
CA LEU A 181 -16.81 3.98 13.24
C LEU A 181 -18.30 3.63 13.44
N PRO A 182 -19.13 3.69 12.39
CA PRO A 182 -20.46 3.10 12.38
C PRO A 182 -20.44 1.64 12.85
N HIS A 183 -21.45 1.21 13.60
CA HIS A 183 -21.47 -0.10 14.27
C HIS A 183 -21.11 -1.27 13.32
N GLY A 184 -21.63 -1.27 12.10
CA GLY A 184 -21.35 -2.31 11.09
C GLY A 184 -19.91 -2.31 10.56
N LEU A 185 -19.13 -1.26 10.79
CA LEU A 185 -17.73 -1.13 10.35
C LEU A 185 -16.70 -1.32 11.49
N ARG A 186 -17.16 -1.50 12.72
CA ARG A 186 -16.26 -1.70 13.89
C ARG A 186 -15.59 -3.06 13.90
N GLN A 187 -16.19 -4.02 13.24
CA GLN A 187 -15.66 -5.38 13.17
C GLN A 187 -14.66 -5.50 12.02
N CYS A 188 -13.40 -5.72 12.36
CA CYS A 188 -12.30 -5.94 11.44
C CYS A 188 -11.26 -6.87 12.08
N ASP A 189 -10.45 -7.52 11.24
CA ASP A 189 -9.26 -8.22 11.70
C ASP A 189 -8.24 -7.20 12.17
N ARG A 190 -7.62 -7.46 13.32
CA ARG A 190 -6.57 -6.62 13.94
C ARG A 190 -5.29 -7.43 13.98
N ILE A 191 -4.39 -7.14 13.08
CA ILE A 191 -3.18 -7.92 12.86
C ILE A 191 -1.98 -7.11 13.30
N ALA A 192 -1.22 -7.61 14.28
CA ALA A 192 0.08 -7.05 14.63
C ALA A 192 1.09 -7.46 13.55
N LEU A 193 1.76 -6.50 12.94
CA LEU A 193 2.80 -6.73 11.95
C LEU A 193 4.17 -6.65 12.60
N HIS A 194 5.02 -7.63 12.32
CA HIS A 194 6.43 -7.56 12.65
C HIS A 194 7.20 -7.06 11.43
N VAL A 195 7.82 -5.88 11.54
CA VAL A 195 8.64 -5.30 10.48
C VAL A 195 10.11 -5.33 10.90
N PRO A 196 10.97 -6.09 10.23
CA PRO A 196 12.38 -6.21 10.60
C PRO A 196 13.08 -4.85 10.66
N GLY A 197 13.81 -4.61 11.77
CA GLY A 197 14.51 -3.35 12.03
C GLY A 197 13.62 -2.18 12.48
N VAL A 198 12.34 -2.40 12.71
CA VAL A 198 11.41 -1.37 13.20
C VAL A 198 10.88 -1.75 14.59
N ASP A 199 11.36 -1.09 15.64
CA ASP A 199 10.92 -1.35 17.02
C ASP A 199 9.51 -0.79 17.31
N ALA A 200 9.04 0.15 16.50
CA ALA A 200 7.72 0.75 16.66
C ALA A 200 6.61 -0.24 16.26
N GLN A 201 5.51 -0.23 17.01
CA GLN A 201 4.33 -1.03 16.69
C GLN A 201 3.85 -0.79 15.26
N ARG A 202 3.39 -1.86 14.63
CA ARG A 202 2.74 -1.85 13.32
C ARG A 202 1.51 -2.75 13.36
N HIS A 203 0.40 -2.23 12.85
CA HIS A 203 -0.86 -2.96 12.79
C HIS A 203 -1.45 -2.84 11.39
N LEU A 204 -2.07 -3.92 10.95
CA LEU A 204 -2.95 -3.95 9.80
C LEU A 204 -4.37 -4.17 10.31
N LEU A 205 -5.25 -3.25 9.96
CA LEU A 205 -6.70 -3.43 10.11
C LEU A 205 -7.25 -3.88 8.76
N ALA A 206 -8.05 -4.95 8.77
CA ALA A 206 -8.55 -5.53 7.54
C ALA A 206 -10.05 -5.80 7.63
N TRP A 207 -10.78 -5.28 6.64
CA TRP A 207 -12.21 -5.52 6.43
C TRP A 207 -12.41 -6.36 5.19
N THR A 208 -13.42 -7.22 5.21
CA THR A 208 -13.96 -7.85 4.00
C THR A 208 -15.15 -7.02 3.52
N ALA A 209 -15.14 -6.60 2.26
CA ALA A 209 -16.25 -5.87 1.68
C ALA A 209 -17.51 -6.77 1.66
N PRO A 210 -18.70 -6.24 2.06
CA PRO A 210 -19.91 -7.03 2.09
C PRO A 210 -20.20 -7.71 0.74
N ALA A 211 -20.65 -8.95 0.76
CA ALA A 211 -21.23 -9.57 -0.43
C ALA A 211 -22.51 -8.83 -0.83
N VAL A 212 -22.75 -8.67 -2.13
CA VAL A 212 -24.05 -8.16 -2.60
C VAL A 212 -25.13 -9.13 -2.12
N SER A 213 -25.99 -8.68 -1.22
CA SER A 213 -27.16 -9.49 -0.84
C SER A 213 -28.05 -9.63 -2.07
N ALA A 214 -28.38 -10.85 -2.46
CA ALA A 214 -29.22 -11.20 -3.60
C ALA A 214 -30.70 -10.77 -3.46
N THR A 215 -30.99 -9.67 -2.73
CA THR A 215 -32.36 -9.27 -2.35
C THR A 215 -32.87 -8.02 -3.09
N GLU A 216 -32.13 -7.43 -4.03
CA GLU A 216 -32.63 -6.26 -4.79
C GLU A 216 -33.01 -6.54 -6.27
N GLU A 217 -32.98 -7.79 -6.73
CA GLU A 217 -33.43 -8.14 -8.09
C GLU A 217 -34.87 -8.68 -8.16
N ALA A 218 -35.72 -8.38 -7.21
CA ALA A 218 -37.13 -8.78 -7.26
C ALA A 218 -38.08 -7.63 -6.94
N ASN A 219 -38.18 -6.67 -7.85
CA ASN A 219 -39.43 -5.93 -8.01
C ASN A 219 -39.63 -5.54 -9.47
N PRO A 220 -40.65 -6.14 -10.15
CA PRO A 220 -40.97 -5.83 -11.54
C PRO A 220 -41.64 -4.46 -11.70
#